data_b7e7689ace83b4c0058600c46f73265e
#
_entry.id   b7e7689ace83b4c0058600c46f73265e
#
_cell.length_a   1.000
_cell.length_b   1.000
_cell.length_c   1.000
_cell.angle_alpha   90.00
_cell.angle_beta   90.00
_cell.angle_gamma   90.00
#
_symmetry.space_group_name_H-M   'P 1'
#
loop_
_entity.id
_entity.type
_entity.pdbx_description
1 polymer ?
#
loop_
_entity_poly.entity_id
_entity_poly.type
_entity_poly.pdbx_seq_one_letter_code
_entity_poly.pdbx_strand_id
1 'polypeptide(L)'
;MPLQQIASRRRAAFLLLALYLGIATFLFWPARDATPVLSPPLGGSSQGNAGPENYLAWVPGGFDDPNFRRKMERLAGLDEAVVVAGDTLWLRKTQDADGRVVDEPTRPFAFPIDVFAVEADDYAPFVGTSVRDRIVRALNAGQAVLGQHSAKLRRLGPGGKLTFRTGSVRVGAVVPDGAVGWSEVLLNRQTGRRLGITHERYLLAQMSRDLTRSAWKRKLMPFVGDDPLRVDLPGRTPYVRVASGVRPPILVKEVFGEFAATPQSDPAWLTIDPAWVERNIVTAEVPLLGTITCHRKLIPMVRGAIEEIMGSGLVSEIKVYSGCWASRTVARSPTAPPSYHAYGAAIDINAPQNPYGAKPTMNRDMVRIFESWGFNWGGDFLIPDGHHFEWWKFPDQLGN
;
A
#
# COMPACT_ATOMS: atom_id res chain seq x y z
N MET A 1 51.74 -23.26 11.66
CA MET A 1 50.99 -24.22 10.82
C MET A 1 49.55 -24.30 11.29
N PRO A 2 48.59 -24.30 10.36
CA PRO A 2 48.28 -23.24 9.39
C PRO A 2 46.87 -22.62 9.60
N LEU A 3 46.78 -21.36 9.28
CA LEU A 3 45.56 -20.63 8.90
C LEU A 3 45.01 -21.18 7.57
N GLN A 4 43.91 -21.92 7.59
CA GLN A 4 43.02 -22.16 6.42
C GLN A 4 41.86 -23.06 6.86
N GLN A 5 40.75 -22.50 7.31
CA GLN A 5 39.41 -23.12 7.32
C GLN A 5 38.35 -22.19 7.94
N ILE A 6 38.23 -20.97 7.45
CA ILE A 6 37.06 -20.12 7.72
C ILE A 6 36.66 -19.45 6.41
N ALA A 7 36.18 -20.20 5.44
CA ALA A 7 35.56 -19.65 4.23
C ALA A 7 34.70 -20.68 3.49
N SER A 8 33.87 -21.46 4.16
CA SER A 8 32.95 -22.39 3.45
C SER A 8 31.62 -22.70 4.16
N ARG A 9 31.13 -21.82 5.03
CA ARG A 9 29.83 -22.06 5.70
C ARG A 9 28.71 -21.04 5.39
N ARG A 10 28.79 -20.35 4.26
CA ARG A 10 27.70 -19.44 3.83
C ARG A 10 27.06 -19.79 2.48
N ARG A 11 27.19 -21.04 1.99
CA ARG A 11 26.55 -21.50 0.75
C ARG A 11 25.80 -22.83 0.86
N ALA A 12 25.38 -23.26 2.02
CA ALA A 12 24.73 -24.55 2.23
C ALA A 12 23.32 -24.49 2.83
N ALA A 13 22.59 -23.39 2.68
CA ALA A 13 21.20 -23.26 3.17
C ALA A 13 20.17 -22.99 2.05
N PHE A 14 20.53 -23.12 0.76
CA PHE A 14 19.62 -22.89 -0.37
C PHE A 14 19.49 -24.06 -1.35
N LEU A 15 19.82 -25.29 -0.96
CA LEU A 15 19.80 -26.45 -1.85
C LEU A 15 19.17 -27.68 -1.22
N LEU A 16 17.92 -27.58 -0.73
CA LEU A 16 17.11 -28.76 -0.38
C LEU A 16 15.60 -28.46 -0.53
N LEU A 17 15.19 -27.92 -1.68
CA LEU A 17 13.78 -27.96 -2.13
C LEU A 17 13.68 -27.86 -3.67
N ALA A 18 14.47 -28.63 -4.38
CA ALA A 18 14.34 -28.74 -5.83
C ALA A 18 14.59 -30.18 -6.26
N LEU A 19 13.65 -31.08 -6.01
CA LEU A 19 13.55 -32.37 -6.67
C LEU A 19 12.09 -32.85 -6.63
N TYR A 20 11.24 -32.18 -7.41
CA TYR A 20 10.09 -32.77 -8.05
C TYR A 20 10.04 -32.23 -9.48
N LEU A 21 10.71 -32.96 -10.36
CA LEU A 21 10.58 -32.77 -11.80
C LEU A 21 9.21 -33.25 -12.24
N GLY A 22 8.30 -32.31 -12.45
CA GLY A 22 7.09 -32.47 -13.23
C GLY A 22 7.16 -31.49 -14.40
N ILE A 23 7.39 -32.00 -15.60
CA ILE A 23 7.33 -31.26 -16.86
C ILE A 23 5.91 -30.70 -17.00
N ALA A 24 5.72 -29.43 -16.67
CA ALA A 24 4.51 -28.68 -16.98
C ALA A 24 4.77 -27.86 -18.22
N THR A 25 4.24 -28.31 -19.34
CA THR A 25 4.08 -27.55 -20.58
C THR A 25 3.40 -26.21 -20.23
N PHE A 26 4.12 -25.11 -20.44
CA PHE A 26 3.58 -23.75 -20.38
C PHE A 26 2.55 -23.60 -21.51
N LEU A 27 1.29 -23.86 -21.22
CA LEU A 27 0.18 -23.34 -22.00
C LEU A 27 0.06 -21.86 -21.67
N PHE A 28 0.37 -21.03 -22.64
CA PHE A 28 0.02 -19.61 -22.64
C PHE A 28 -1.50 -19.49 -22.40
N TRP A 29 -1.87 -19.11 -21.18
CA TRP A 29 -3.21 -18.66 -20.87
C TRP A 29 -3.28 -17.18 -21.27
N PRO A 30 -4.14 -16.79 -22.25
CA PRO A 30 -4.38 -15.39 -22.47
C PRO A 30 -4.92 -14.80 -21.15
N ALA A 31 -4.24 -13.78 -20.66
CA ALA A 31 -4.76 -12.98 -19.58
C ALA A 31 -6.16 -12.51 -20.02
N ARG A 32 -7.21 -13.12 -19.47
CA ARG A 32 -8.53 -12.51 -19.53
C ARG A 32 -8.35 -11.16 -18.87
N ASP A 33 -8.65 -10.10 -19.63
CA ASP A 33 -8.85 -8.78 -19.06
C ASP A 33 -9.80 -8.97 -17.89
N ALA A 34 -9.25 -8.93 -16.67
CA ALA A 34 -10.06 -8.83 -15.49
C ALA A 34 -10.86 -7.56 -15.70
N THR A 35 -12.17 -7.71 -15.86
CA THR A 35 -13.09 -6.58 -15.85
C THR A 35 -12.68 -5.74 -14.65
N PRO A 36 -12.36 -4.46 -14.82
CA PRO A 36 -11.98 -3.65 -13.68
C PRO A 36 -13.14 -3.73 -12.70
N VAL A 37 -12.89 -4.28 -11.51
CA VAL A 37 -13.78 -4.09 -10.38
C VAL A 37 -13.96 -2.59 -10.31
N LEU A 38 -15.17 -2.12 -10.64
CA LEU A 38 -15.51 -0.71 -10.62
C LEU A 38 -15.18 -0.18 -9.24
N SER A 39 -14.00 0.42 -9.12
CA SER A 39 -13.68 1.22 -7.96
C SER A 39 -14.76 2.29 -7.90
N PRO A 40 -15.57 2.37 -6.84
CA PRO A 40 -16.54 3.44 -6.76
C PRO A 40 -15.78 4.75 -6.88
N PRO A 41 -16.31 5.75 -7.59
CA PRO A 41 -15.71 7.04 -7.64
C PRO A 41 -15.63 7.56 -6.19
N LEU A 42 -14.44 7.60 -5.61
CA LEU A 42 -14.19 8.41 -4.45
C LEU A 42 -14.44 9.85 -4.89
N GLY A 43 -15.63 10.35 -4.55
CA GLY A 43 -16.33 11.48 -5.10
C GLY A 43 -15.47 12.69 -5.42
N GLY A 44 -15.68 13.17 -6.59
CA GLY A 44 -15.17 14.38 -7.18
C GLY A 44 -15.41 14.33 -8.66
N SER A 45 -16.67 14.42 -9.11
CA SER A 45 -16.99 14.75 -10.48
C SER A 45 -16.41 16.13 -10.80
N SER A 46 -15.15 16.20 -11.22
CA SER A 46 -14.68 17.37 -11.96
C SER A 46 -15.16 17.23 -13.40
N GLN A 47 -16.34 17.79 -13.66
CA GLN A 47 -16.74 18.11 -15.02
C GLN A 47 -15.69 19.03 -15.64
N GLY A 48 -15.18 18.62 -16.82
CA GLY A 48 -14.65 19.52 -17.80
C GLY A 48 -13.20 19.98 -17.63
N ASN A 49 -12.24 19.08 -17.90
CA ASN A 49 -11.00 19.47 -18.58
C ASN A 49 -10.47 18.28 -19.40
N ALA A 50 -10.34 18.46 -20.69
CA ALA A 50 -9.82 17.48 -21.63
C ALA A 50 -8.27 17.40 -21.53
N GLY A 51 -7.76 17.08 -20.34
CA GLY A 51 -6.33 16.83 -20.11
C GLY A 51 -5.96 15.37 -20.43
N PRO A 52 -4.67 15.08 -20.59
CA PRO A 52 -4.20 13.71 -20.81
C PRO A 52 -4.52 12.81 -19.62
N GLU A 53 -4.70 11.53 -19.89
CA GLU A 53 -4.86 10.53 -18.83
C GLU A 53 -3.48 10.15 -18.27
N ASN A 54 -3.43 9.95 -16.96
CA ASN A 54 -2.23 9.46 -16.29
C ASN A 54 -2.16 7.94 -16.37
N TYR A 55 -0.97 7.43 -16.55
CA TYR A 55 -0.62 6.02 -16.43
C TYR A 55 0.22 5.83 -15.19
N LEU A 56 -0.09 4.81 -14.43
CA LEU A 56 0.67 4.40 -13.26
C LEU A 56 1.31 3.03 -13.52
N ALA A 57 2.63 2.96 -13.47
CA ALA A 57 3.34 1.70 -13.50
C ALA A 57 4.01 1.43 -12.14
N TRP A 58 3.98 0.18 -11.69
CA TRP A 58 4.62 -0.23 -10.46
C TRP A 58 4.91 -1.73 -10.44
N VAL A 59 5.88 -2.11 -9.62
CA VAL A 59 6.24 -3.50 -9.30
C VAL A 59 6.22 -3.67 -7.77
N PRO A 60 5.94 -4.87 -7.25
CA PRO A 60 6.07 -5.16 -5.83
C PRO A 60 7.49 -4.86 -5.34
N GLY A 61 7.60 -4.16 -4.21
CA GLY A 61 8.91 -3.73 -3.70
C GLY A 61 9.42 -2.40 -4.28
N GLY A 62 9.06 -2.05 -5.49
CA GLY A 62 9.56 -0.88 -6.22
C GLY A 62 10.57 -1.24 -7.31
N PHE A 63 11.10 -0.23 -7.98
CA PHE A 63 12.08 -0.40 -9.05
C PHE A 63 13.51 -0.39 -8.47
N ASP A 64 14.21 -1.52 -8.57
CA ASP A 64 15.55 -1.69 -7.96
C ASP A 64 16.70 -1.11 -8.80
N ASP A 65 16.44 -0.72 -10.06
CA ASP A 65 17.48 -0.13 -10.93
C ASP A 65 17.82 1.28 -10.44
N PRO A 66 19.05 1.55 -9.95
CA PRO A 66 19.45 2.86 -9.46
C PRO A 66 19.44 3.95 -10.54
N ASN A 67 19.37 3.55 -11.81
CA ASN A 67 19.29 4.43 -12.97
C ASN A 67 17.87 4.53 -13.53
N PHE A 68 16.88 3.86 -12.93
CA PHE A 68 15.52 3.78 -13.45
C PHE A 68 14.96 5.16 -13.80
N ARG A 69 15.04 6.13 -12.89
CA ARG A 69 14.60 7.50 -13.15
C ARG A 69 15.21 8.09 -14.42
N ARG A 70 16.54 8.06 -14.56
CA ARG A 70 17.25 8.59 -15.75
C ARG A 70 16.88 7.88 -17.04
N LYS A 71 16.57 6.59 -16.97
CA LYS A 71 16.11 5.81 -18.12
C LYS A 71 14.70 6.22 -18.53
N MET A 72 13.82 6.48 -17.56
CA MET A 72 12.44 6.90 -17.83
C MET A 72 12.37 8.31 -18.42
N GLU A 73 13.17 9.26 -17.93
CA GLU A 73 13.28 10.62 -18.50
C GLU A 73 13.69 10.63 -19.99
N ARG A 74 14.30 9.55 -20.46
CA ARG A 74 14.78 9.42 -21.85
C ARG A 74 13.95 8.45 -22.68
N LEU A 75 12.90 7.88 -22.10
CA LEU A 75 12.11 6.86 -22.79
C LEU A 75 11.21 7.52 -23.84
N ALA A 76 11.42 7.18 -25.11
CA ALA A 76 10.65 7.74 -26.21
C ALA A 76 9.15 7.43 -26.10
N GLY A 77 8.31 8.45 -26.33
CA GLY A 77 6.84 8.36 -26.31
C GLY A 77 6.21 8.69 -24.96
N LEU A 78 6.99 9.23 -24.02
CA LEU A 78 6.46 9.92 -22.85
C LEU A 78 6.35 11.41 -23.14
N ASP A 79 5.18 11.99 -22.87
CA ASP A 79 5.00 13.43 -22.91
C ASP A 79 5.49 14.03 -21.58
N GLU A 80 5.08 13.39 -20.46
CA GLU A 80 5.50 13.73 -19.12
C GLU A 80 5.74 12.45 -18.32
N ALA A 81 6.72 12.46 -17.41
CA ALA A 81 6.99 11.34 -16.53
C ALA A 81 7.58 11.79 -15.19
N VAL A 82 7.13 11.18 -14.11
CA VAL A 82 7.73 11.35 -12.78
C VAL A 82 7.84 10.01 -12.07
N VAL A 83 9.03 9.75 -11.55
CA VAL A 83 9.28 8.61 -10.67
C VAL A 83 9.02 9.06 -9.22
N VAL A 84 8.10 8.37 -8.56
CA VAL A 84 7.71 8.62 -7.17
C VAL A 84 8.49 7.68 -6.26
N ALA A 85 9.36 8.22 -5.42
CA ALA A 85 9.93 7.47 -4.32
C ALA A 85 8.95 7.42 -3.14
N GLY A 86 9.01 6.35 -2.34
CA GLY A 86 8.11 6.24 -1.20
C GLY A 86 8.55 5.20 -0.19
N ASP A 87 8.47 5.58 1.08
CA ASP A 87 8.77 4.72 2.22
C ASP A 87 7.90 5.09 3.42
N THR A 88 7.84 4.19 4.40
CA THR A 88 7.25 4.49 5.71
C THR A 88 8.27 5.18 6.59
N LEU A 89 7.99 6.41 7.01
CA LEU A 89 8.79 7.13 7.99
C LEU A 89 8.13 7.12 9.37
N TRP A 90 8.95 7.18 10.41
CA TRP A 90 8.53 7.10 11.81
C TRP A 90 8.40 8.49 12.42
N LEU A 91 7.17 8.99 12.55
CA LEU A 91 6.84 10.32 13.09
C LEU A 91 6.82 10.27 14.63
N ARG A 92 7.68 11.07 15.25
CA ARG A 92 7.82 11.14 16.72
C ARG A 92 7.04 12.28 17.34
N LYS A 93 6.85 13.37 16.61
CA LYS A 93 6.24 14.58 17.14
C LYS A 93 5.62 15.42 16.04
N THR A 94 4.49 16.01 16.34
CA THR A 94 3.89 17.09 15.55
C THR A 94 3.79 18.36 16.40
N GLN A 95 4.00 19.49 15.76
CA GLN A 95 3.85 20.82 16.37
C GLN A 95 3.03 21.72 15.44
N ASP A 96 2.16 22.55 16.00
CA ASP A 96 1.43 23.55 15.24
C ASP A 96 2.36 24.69 14.75
N ALA A 97 1.78 25.70 14.08
CA ALA A 97 2.52 26.84 13.56
C ALA A 97 3.16 27.69 14.66
N ASP A 98 2.58 27.69 15.85
CA ASP A 98 3.09 28.41 17.04
C ASP A 98 4.16 27.59 17.80
N GLY A 99 4.46 26.35 17.35
CA GLY A 99 5.43 25.46 17.98
C GLY A 99 4.89 24.65 19.16
N ARG A 100 3.57 24.72 19.43
CA ARG A 100 2.94 23.89 20.47
C ARG A 100 2.91 22.45 20.01
N VAL A 101 3.21 21.50 20.92
CA VAL A 101 3.12 20.08 20.65
C VAL A 101 1.64 19.70 20.47
N VAL A 102 1.31 19.10 19.32
CA VAL A 102 -0.02 18.58 19.02
C VAL A 102 -0.11 17.10 19.38
N ASP A 103 0.93 16.34 19.01
CA ASP A 103 1.00 14.91 19.28
C ASP A 103 2.47 14.45 19.42
N GLU A 104 2.72 13.59 20.42
CA GLU A 104 4.03 13.02 20.72
C GLU A 104 3.84 11.67 21.45
N PRO A 105 3.88 10.55 20.74
CA PRO A 105 3.77 9.25 21.40
C PRO A 105 4.93 9.01 22.38
N THR A 106 4.63 8.29 23.47
CA THR A 106 5.63 7.91 24.46
C THR A 106 6.73 7.07 23.81
N ARG A 107 8.00 7.42 24.09
CA ARG A 107 9.14 6.62 23.60
C ARG A 107 9.08 5.17 24.12
N PRO A 108 9.44 4.17 23.30
CA PRO A 108 10.12 4.25 21.99
C PRO A 108 9.20 4.38 20.78
N PHE A 109 7.89 4.52 20.97
CA PHE A 109 6.90 4.51 19.90
C PHE A 109 6.98 5.74 18.98
N ALA A 110 6.51 5.55 17.75
CA ALA A 110 6.34 6.58 16.72
C ALA A 110 5.23 6.16 15.75
N PHE A 111 4.57 7.11 15.10
CA PHE A 111 3.55 6.81 14.09
C PHE A 111 4.22 6.40 12.76
N PRO A 112 3.83 5.27 12.14
CA PRO A 112 4.27 4.92 10.79
C PRO A 112 3.52 5.77 9.77
N ILE A 113 4.23 6.61 9.03
CA ILE A 113 3.68 7.56 8.06
C ILE A 113 4.06 7.15 6.64
N ASP A 114 3.08 7.06 5.76
CA ASP A 114 3.29 6.84 4.33
C ASP A 114 3.74 8.14 3.66
N VAL A 115 4.97 8.17 3.18
CA VAL A 115 5.60 9.38 2.64
C VAL A 115 6.08 9.17 1.22
N PHE A 116 5.69 10.08 0.32
CA PHE A 116 6.20 10.11 -1.05
C PHE A 116 7.19 11.26 -1.25
N ALA A 117 8.10 11.08 -2.18
CA ALA A 117 9.05 12.10 -2.60
C ALA A 117 9.17 12.15 -4.12
N VAL A 118 9.10 13.37 -4.68
CA VAL A 118 9.08 13.65 -6.12
C VAL A 118 10.00 14.82 -6.45
N GLU A 119 10.39 14.94 -7.72
CA GLU A 119 10.87 16.23 -8.23
C GLU A 119 9.64 17.13 -8.45
N ALA A 120 9.69 18.36 -7.93
CA ALA A 120 8.54 19.25 -7.89
C ALA A 120 8.03 19.62 -9.29
N ASP A 121 8.94 19.96 -10.18
CA ASP A 121 8.62 20.40 -11.54
C ASP A 121 8.10 19.23 -12.40
N ASP A 122 8.70 18.03 -12.26
CA ASP A 122 8.25 16.82 -12.95
C ASP A 122 6.86 16.34 -12.46
N TYR A 123 6.51 16.63 -11.20
CA TYR A 123 5.21 16.28 -10.63
C TYR A 123 4.10 17.29 -11.00
N ALA A 124 4.47 18.51 -11.30
CA ALA A 124 3.53 19.61 -11.59
C ALA A 124 2.49 19.29 -12.68
N PRO A 125 2.83 18.61 -13.81
CA PRO A 125 1.85 18.25 -14.85
C PRO A 125 0.74 17.30 -14.38
N PHE A 126 1.01 16.50 -13.34
CA PHE A 126 0.09 15.47 -12.84
C PHE A 126 -0.95 16.00 -11.85
N VAL A 127 -0.86 17.25 -11.44
CA VAL A 127 -1.79 17.85 -10.46
C VAL A 127 -2.62 18.97 -11.08
N GLY A 128 -3.85 19.10 -10.60
CA GLY A 128 -4.77 20.14 -11.08
C GLY A 128 -4.22 21.55 -10.87
N THR A 129 -4.49 22.47 -11.80
CA THR A 129 -4.00 23.86 -11.79
C THR A 129 -4.33 24.61 -10.50
N SER A 130 -5.48 24.32 -9.87
CA SER A 130 -5.93 25.00 -8.63
C SER A 130 -5.03 24.75 -7.42
N VAL A 131 -4.23 23.67 -7.43
CA VAL A 131 -3.33 23.31 -6.32
C VAL A 131 -1.86 23.26 -6.72
N ARG A 132 -1.56 23.23 -8.01
CA ARG A 132 -0.21 23.07 -8.58
C ARG A 132 0.80 24.03 -7.98
N ASP A 133 0.52 25.32 -8.05
CA ASP A 133 1.44 26.35 -7.57
C ASP A 133 1.73 26.25 -6.07
N ARG A 134 0.73 25.84 -5.28
CA ARG A 134 0.93 25.63 -3.83
C ARG A 134 1.85 24.44 -3.56
N ILE A 135 1.66 23.35 -4.31
CA ILE A 135 2.50 22.13 -4.22
C ILE A 135 3.91 22.47 -4.62
N VAL A 136 4.11 23.04 -5.81
CA VAL A 136 5.45 23.34 -6.36
C VAL A 136 6.20 24.30 -5.44
N ARG A 137 5.56 25.41 -4.98
CA ARG A 137 6.21 26.33 -4.04
C ARG A 137 6.61 25.68 -2.72
N ALA A 138 5.75 24.85 -2.13
CA ALA A 138 6.07 24.17 -0.88
C ALA A 138 7.24 23.17 -1.07
N LEU A 139 7.18 22.37 -2.12
CA LEU A 139 8.24 21.38 -2.42
C LEU A 139 9.59 22.08 -2.72
N ASN A 140 9.61 23.14 -3.53
CA ASN A 140 10.83 23.89 -3.85
C ASN A 140 11.40 24.62 -2.63
N ALA A 141 10.55 24.98 -1.65
CA ALA A 141 11.00 25.49 -0.36
C ALA A 141 11.48 24.39 0.61
N GLY A 142 11.54 23.14 0.20
CA GLY A 142 11.91 22.00 1.05
C GLY A 142 10.87 21.66 2.12
N GLN A 143 9.63 22.12 1.95
CA GLN A 143 8.52 21.92 2.89
C GLN A 143 7.69 20.71 2.48
N ALA A 144 6.94 20.17 3.44
CA ALA A 144 6.00 19.08 3.24
C ALA A 144 4.65 19.60 2.70
N VAL A 145 4.02 18.79 1.85
CA VAL A 145 2.61 18.95 1.46
C VAL A 145 1.82 17.81 2.08
N LEU A 146 0.75 18.12 2.80
CA LEU A 146 -0.13 17.12 3.42
C LEU A 146 -1.41 16.96 2.59
N GLY A 147 -1.91 15.70 2.51
CA GLY A 147 -3.28 15.46 2.14
C GLY A 147 -4.26 15.92 3.23
N GLN A 148 -5.51 16.23 2.84
CA GLN A 148 -6.52 16.73 3.77
C GLN A 148 -6.80 15.78 4.94
N HIS A 149 -6.89 14.44 4.67
CA HIS A 149 -7.09 13.45 5.73
C HIS A 149 -5.91 13.40 6.69
N SER A 150 -4.66 13.45 6.17
CA SER A 150 -3.46 13.51 7.00
C SER A 150 -3.40 14.78 7.86
N ALA A 151 -3.69 15.94 7.28
CA ALA A 151 -3.74 17.21 7.99
C ALA A 151 -4.79 17.20 9.11
N LYS A 152 -5.99 16.68 8.84
CA LYS A 152 -7.08 16.52 9.81
C LYS A 152 -6.69 15.58 10.95
N LEU A 153 -6.18 14.39 10.63
CA LEU A 153 -5.77 13.40 11.64
C LEU A 153 -4.71 13.96 12.58
N ARG A 154 -3.77 14.73 12.04
CA ARG A 154 -2.66 15.33 12.79
C ARG A 154 -2.94 16.71 13.34
N ARG A 155 -4.12 17.27 13.05
CA ARG A 155 -4.52 18.63 13.44
C ARG A 155 -3.45 19.67 13.06
N LEU A 156 -2.88 19.55 11.85
CA LEU A 156 -1.82 20.39 11.33
C LEU A 156 -2.24 21.14 10.06
N GLY A 157 -1.72 22.37 9.94
CA GLY A 157 -1.81 23.19 8.76
C GLY A 157 -0.44 23.72 8.32
N PRO A 158 -0.41 24.64 7.33
CA PRO A 158 0.80 25.34 6.94
C PRO A 158 1.49 26.00 8.14
N GLY A 159 2.84 25.97 8.18
CA GLY A 159 3.64 26.43 9.31
C GLY A 159 3.92 25.37 10.36
N GLY A 160 3.06 24.35 10.48
CA GLY A 160 3.27 23.23 11.40
C GLY A 160 4.54 22.45 11.09
N LYS A 161 4.96 21.58 12.03
CA LYS A 161 6.22 20.83 11.93
C LYS A 161 5.99 19.35 12.19
N LEU A 162 6.55 18.51 11.32
CA LEU A 162 6.66 17.07 11.48
C LEU A 162 8.09 16.74 11.88
N THR A 163 8.25 15.97 12.98
CA THR A 163 9.55 15.48 13.45
C THR A 163 9.58 13.97 13.38
N PHE A 164 10.33 13.44 12.42
CA PHE A 164 10.57 12.00 12.23
C PHE A 164 11.80 11.55 13.04
N ARG A 165 12.05 10.24 13.09
CA ARG A 165 13.28 9.69 13.70
C ARG A 165 14.54 10.20 13.03
N THR A 166 14.49 10.48 11.73
CA THR A 166 15.62 10.85 10.87
C THR A 166 15.76 12.36 10.65
N GLY A 167 14.83 13.17 11.13
CA GLY A 167 14.89 14.63 10.97
C GLY A 167 13.51 15.27 10.99
N SER A 168 13.42 16.53 10.60
CA SER A 168 12.16 17.26 10.62
C SER A 168 11.92 18.06 9.34
N VAL A 169 10.64 18.37 9.10
CA VAL A 169 10.20 19.21 7.97
C VAL A 169 9.01 20.08 8.41
N ARG A 170 8.90 21.30 7.87
CA ARG A 170 7.75 22.17 8.05
C ARG A 170 6.69 21.86 7.00
N VAL A 171 5.42 22.02 7.36
CA VAL A 171 4.29 21.93 6.45
C VAL A 171 4.15 23.23 5.67
N GLY A 172 4.21 23.16 4.34
CA GLY A 172 4.05 24.32 3.46
C GLY A 172 2.63 24.45 2.89
N ALA A 173 1.95 23.32 2.68
CA ALA A 173 0.61 23.31 2.11
C ALA A 173 -0.21 22.10 2.58
N VAL A 174 -1.55 22.29 2.53
CA VAL A 174 -2.55 21.22 2.66
C VAL A 174 -3.39 21.25 1.38
N VAL A 175 -3.55 20.08 0.74
CA VAL A 175 -4.25 19.94 -0.54
C VAL A 175 -5.15 18.71 -0.52
N PRO A 176 -6.09 18.54 -1.48
CA PRO A 176 -6.86 17.29 -1.60
C PRO A 176 -5.94 16.07 -1.71
N ASP A 177 -6.34 14.95 -1.10
CA ASP A 177 -5.50 13.75 -0.99
C ASP A 177 -5.08 13.17 -2.34
N GLY A 178 -5.94 13.26 -3.35
CA GLY A 178 -5.59 12.88 -4.72
C GLY A 178 -4.41 13.66 -5.29
N ALA A 179 -4.19 14.90 -4.85
CA ALA A 179 -3.08 15.72 -5.34
C ALA A 179 -1.72 15.35 -4.70
N VAL A 180 -1.71 14.54 -3.65
CA VAL A 180 -0.51 13.95 -3.04
C VAL A 180 -0.44 12.42 -3.31
N GLY A 181 -1.22 11.93 -4.29
CA GLY A 181 -1.23 10.50 -4.64
C GLY A 181 -1.81 9.60 -3.54
N TRP A 182 -2.60 10.14 -2.62
CA TRP A 182 -3.09 9.47 -1.42
C TRP A 182 -1.99 9.00 -0.45
N SER A 183 -0.79 9.57 -0.54
CA SER A 183 0.18 9.50 0.55
C SER A 183 -0.25 10.39 1.71
N GLU A 184 0.33 10.20 2.87
CA GLU A 184 0.06 11.09 4.00
C GLU A 184 0.87 12.38 3.90
N VAL A 185 2.09 12.29 3.36
CA VAL A 185 3.03 13.40 3.20
C VAL A 185 3.71 13.30 1.84
N LEU A 186 3.74 14.40 1.10
CA LEU A 186 4.53 14.56 -0.11
C LEU A 186 5.70 15.50 0.14
N LEU A 187 6.90 15.11 -0.26
CA LEU A 187 8.15 15.84 -0.11
C LEU A 187 8.81 16.05 -1.48
N ASN A 188 9.74 17.01 -1.57
CA ASN A 188 10.68 16.99 -2.67
C ASN A 188 11.73 15.88 -2.47
N ARG A 189 12.39 15.47 -3.55
CA ARG A 189 13.41 14.41 -3.55
C ARG A 189 14.54 14.65 -2.56
N GLN A 190 15.07 15.87 -2.50
CA GLN A 190 16.17 16.20 -1.63
C GLN A 190 15.78 16.03 -0.15
N THR A 191 14.64 16.57 0.24
CA THR A 191 14.09 16.41 1.60
C THR A 191 13.78 14.95 1.90
N GLY A 192 13.19 14.22 0.94
CA GLY A 192 12.91 12.79 1.05
C GLY A 192 14.16 11.97 1.35
N ARG A 193 15.22 12.15 0.55
CA ARG A 193 16.51 11.47 0.77
C ARG A 193 17.13 11.80 2.13
N ARG A 194 17.09 13.08 2.52
CA ARG A 194 17.58 13.51 3.85
C ARG A 194 16.84 12.84 5.00
N LEU A 195 15.55 12.52 4.80
CA LEU A 195 14.72 11.83 5.78
C LEU A 195 14.75 10.30 5.65
N GLY A 196 15.47 9.75 4.66
CA GLY A 196 15.69 8.31 4.50
C GLY A 196 14.81 7.63 3.47
N ILE A 197 14.10 8.38 2.59
CA ILE A 197 13.35 7.81 1.47
C ILE A 197 14.30 7.45 0.33
N THR A 198 14.35 6.16 -0.02
CA THR A 198 15.30 5.64 -1.01
C THR A 198 14.68 4.77 -2.09
N HIS A 199 13.48 4.22 -1.88
CA HIS A 199 12.89 3.27 -2.82
C HIS A 199 12.05 3.97 -3.88
N GLU A 200 12.35 3.70 -5.15
CA GLU A 200 11.57 4.15 -6.29
C GLU A 200 10.33 3.23 -6.43
N ARG A 201 9.14 3.73 -6.07
CA ARG A 201 7.94 2.89 -5.94
C ARG A 201 7.07 2.87 -7.17
N TYR A 202 6.91 4.03 -7.80
CA TYR A 202 5.93 4.22 -8.86
C TYR A 202 6.48 5.06 -9.99
N LEU A 203 6.00 4.82 -11.20
CA LEU A 203 6.18 5.69 -12.35
C LEU A 203 4.81 6.22 -12.77
N LEU A 204 4.59 7.52 -12.63
CA LEU A 204 3.49 8.23 -13.27
C LEU A 204 3.97 8.76 -14.62
N ALA A 205 3.15 8.59 -15.65
CA ALA A 205 3.45 9.08 -16.98
C ALA A 205 2.19 9.61 -17.67
N GLN A 206 2.35 10.60 -18.53
CA GLN A 206 1.39 10.96 -19.56
C GLN A 206 1.97 10.57 -20.91
N MET A 207 1.16 10.00 -21.77
CA MET A 207 1.60 9.47 -23.06
C MET A 207 0.76 10.01 -24.17
N SER A 208 1.36 10.06 -25.38
CA SER A 208 0.62 10.34 -26.59
C SER A 208 -0.60 9.41 -26.70
N ARG A 209 -1.72 9.93 -27.18
CA ARG A 209 -3.02 9.22 -27.25
C ARG A 209 -2.99 7.90 -28.03
N ASP A 210 -1.92 7.67 -28.79
CA ASP A 210 -1.77 6.50 -29.65
C ASP A 210 -1.14 5.28 -28.94
N LEU A 211 -0.70 5.42 -27.69
CA LEU A 211 -0.03 4.32 -26.98
C LEU A 211 -1.03 3.56 -26.10
N THR A 212 -1.29 2.30 -26.46
CA THR A 212 -2.15 1.43 -25.66
C THR A 212 -1.45 1.01 -24.34
N ARG A 213 -2.25 0.70 -23.31
CA ARG A 213 -1.77 0.13 -22.03
C ARG A 213 -0.81 -1.06 -22.23
N SER A 214 -1.14 -1.95 -23.16
CA SER A 214 -0.31 -3.12 -23.47
C SER A 214 1.01 -2.73 -24.15
N ALA A 215 1.00 -1.75 -25.05
CA ALA A 215 2.22 -1.24 -25.68
C ALA A 215 3.13 -0.56 -24.64
N TRP A 216 2.55 0.20 -23.72
CA TRP A 216 3.27 0.81 -22.61
C TRP A 216 3.90 -0.26 -21.70
N LYS A 217 3.13 -1.27 -21.28
CA LYS A 217 3.64 -2.39 -20.49
C LYS A 217 4.85 -3.05 -21.16
N ARG A 218 4.77 -3.32 -22.48
CA ARG A 218 5.91 -3.91 -23.24
C ARG A 218 7.15 -3.02 -23.24
N LYS A 219 6.99 -1.69 -23.29
CA LYS A 219 8.14 -0.75 -23.22
C LYS A 219 8.82 -0.76 -21.86
N LEU A 220 8.09 -1.01 -20.78
CA LEU A 220 8.63 -1.04 -19.41
C LEU A 220 9.25 -2.38 -19.03
N MET A 221 8.83 -3.49 -19.63
CA MET A 221 9.33 -4.84 -19.30
C MET A 221 10.87 -4.95 -19.25
N PRO A 222 11.66 -4.32 -20.17
CA PRO A 222 13.12 -4.41 -20.09
C PRO A 222 13.75 -3.78 -18.84
N PHE A 223 12.99 -2.98 -18.07
CA PHE A 223 13.48 -2.27 -16.89
C PHE A 223 13.05 -2.90 -15.57
N VAL A 224 12.21 -3.95 -15.62
CA VAL A 224 11.65 -4.58 -14.42
C VAL A 224 12.08 -6.05 -14.25
N GLY A 225 12.85 -6.60 -15.20
CA GLY A 225 13.31 -7.98 -15.14
C GLY A 225 12.14 -8.98 -15.11
N ASP A 226 12.20 -9.93 -14.18
CA ASP A 226 11.19 -10.97 -13.99
C ASP A 226 10.05 -10.54 -13.04
N ASP A 227 10.12 -9.32 -12.48
CA ASP A 227 9.10 -8.84 -11.57
C ASP A 227 7.76 -8.61 -12.27
N PRO A 228 6.64 -8.93 -11.59
CA PRO A 228 5.32 -8.70 -12.14
C PRO A 228 5.05 -7.19 -12.24
N LEU A 229 4.98 -6.68 -13.47
CA LEU A 229 4.67 -5.27 -13.75
C LEU A 229 3.17 -5.07 -13.86
N ARG A 230 2.64 -4.14 -13.08
CA ARG A 230 1.29 -3.61 -13.24
C ARG A 230 1.32 -2.23 -13.88
N VAL A 231 0.37 -2.00 -14.77
CA VAL A 231 0.09 -0.68 -15.36
C VAL A 231 -1.39 -0.40 -15.17
N ASP A 232 -1.69 0.67 -14.44
CA ASP A 232 -3.04 1.13 -14.15
C ASP A 232 -3.29 2.50 -14.79
N LEU A 233 -4.57 2.87 -14.93
CA LEU A 233 -5.04 4.15 -15.41
C LEU A 233 -5.73 4.91 -14.27
N PRO A 234 -4.99 5.66 -13.43
CA PRO A 234 -5.58 6.38 -12.30
C PRO A 234 -6.45 7.57 -12.70
N GLY A 235 -6.58 7.85 -13.99
CA GLY A 235 -7.34 8.99 -14.50
C GLY A 235 -6.51 10.28 -14.45
N ARG A 236 -7.16 11.41 -14.08
CA ARG A 236 -6.54 12.75 -14.15
C ARG A 236 -5.83 13.19 -12.89
N THR A 237 -5.83 12.38 -11.86
CA THR A 237 -5.14 12.64 -10.59
C THR A 237 -4.09 11.57 -10.35
N PRO A 238 -3.00 11.89 -9.65
CA PRO A 238 -1.93 10.93 -9.41
C PRO A 238 -2.29 9.91 -8.30
N TYR A 239 -3.40 9.18 -8.44
CA TYR A 239 -3.84 8.16 -7.49
C TYR A 239 -2.89 6.97 -7.46
N VAL A 240 -1.84 7.05 -6.67
CA VAL A 240 -0.81 6.02 -6.62
C VAL A 240 -1.30 4.79 -5.84
N ARG A 241 -2.06 4.99 -4.76
CA ARG A 241 -2.49 3.90 -3.88
C ARG A 241 -3.79 3.24 -4.32
N VAL A 242 -4.79 4.03 -4.72
CA VAL A 242 -6.14 3.50 -5.06
C VAL A 242 -6.14 2.68 -6.34
N ALA A 243 -5.29 3.02 -7.30
CA ALA A 243 -5.16 2.28 -8.55
C ALA A 243 -4.68 0.82 -8.34
N SER A 244 -4.06 0.51 -7.21
CA SER A 244 -3.63 -0.85 -6.86
C SER A 244 -4.74 -1.74 -6.29
N GLY A 245 -5.96 -1.23 -6.08
CA GLY A 245 -7.04 -1.95 -5.42
C GLY A 245 -6.91 -2.05 -3.89
N VAL A 246 -5.90 -1.37 -3.31
CA VAL A 246 -5.65 -1.34 -1.86
C VAL A 246 -6.00 0.04 -1.33
N ARG A 247 -6.70 0.10 -0.20
CA ARG A 247 -7.01 1.39 0.44
C ARG A 247 -5.76 2.08 0.93
N PRO A 248 -5.64 3.42 0.74
CA PRO A 248 -4.55 4.20 1.30
C PRO A 248 -4.43 4.02 2.83
N PRO A 249 -3.20 3.93 3.38
CA PRO A 249 -2.99 3.79 4.82
C PRO A 249 -3.73 4.85 5.67
N ILE A 250 -3.83 6.06 5.18
CA ILE A 250 -4.54 7.14 5.89
C ILE A 250 -6.03 6.83 6.12
N LEU A 251 -6.71 6.18 5.16
CA LEU A 251 -8.12 5.79 5.32
C LEU A 251 -8.28 4.62 6.29
N VAL A 252 -7.31 3.69 6.31
CA VAL A 252 -7.29 2.61 7.30
C VAL A 252 -7.13 3.18 8.71
N LYS A 253 -6.23 4.16 8.88
CA LYS A 253 -6.02 4.87 10.15
C LYS A 253 -7.27 5.65 10.61
N GLU A 254 -7.96 6.30 9.69
CA GLU A 254 -9.20 7.03 10.02
C GLU A 254 -10.29 6.09 10.54
N VAL A 255 -10.40 4.89 9.96
CA VAL A 255 -11.42 3.91 10.33
C VAL A 255 -11.05 3.10 11.56
N PHE A 256 -9.84 2.56 11.62
CA PHE A 256 -9.39 1.64 12.67
C PHE A 256 -8.60 2.34 13.79
N GLY A 257 -8.32 3.62 13.65
CA GLY A 257 -7.49 4.40 14.56
C GLY A 257 -6.00 4.30 14.20
N GLU A 258 -5.30 5.42 14.29
CA GLU A 258 -3.85 5.44 14.14
C GLU A 258 -3.19 4.87 15.40
N PHE A 259 -2.21 4.00 15.23
CA PHE A 259 -1.38 3.51 16.32
C PHE A 259 0.06 4.00 16.21
N ALA A 260 0.69 4.19 17.35
CA ALA A 260 2.13 4.32 17.42
C ALA A 260 2.76 2.93 17.59
N ALA A 261 3.93 2.72 17.00
CA ALA A 261 4.64 1.44 17.08
C ALA A 261 6.16 1.64 17.05
N THR A 262 6.89 0.57 17.34
CA THR A 262 8.34 0.50 17.13
C THR A 262 8.69 -0.81 16.43
N PRO A 263 9.61 -0.80 15.44
CA PRO A 263 10.14 -2.04 14.87
C PRO A 263 10.82 -2.90 15.95
N GLN A 264 10.67 -4.21 15.82
CA GLN A 264 11.36 -5.20 16.65
C GLN A 264 12.80 -5.45 16.14
N SER A 265 13.49 -6.45 16.69
CA SER A 265 14.82 -6.90 16.22
C SER A 265 14.77 -7.36 14.76
N ASP A 266 13.72 -8.07 14.34
CA ASP A 266 13.32 -8.20 12.94
C ASP A 266 12.42 -7.00 12.60
N PRO A 267 12.88 -6.02 11.80
CA PRO A 267 12.17 -4.78 11.58
C PRO A 267 10.87 -4.94 10.76
N ALA A 268 10.61 -6.12 10.21
CA ALA A 268 9.33 -6.47 9.60
C ALA A 268 8.19 -6.62 10.63
N TRP A 269 8.54 -6.90 11.89
CA TRP A 269 7.60 -7.00 13.00
C TRP A 269 7.58 -5.73 13.83
N LEU A 270 6.41 -5.42 14.36
CA LEU A 270 6.15 -4.20 15.12
C LEU A 270 5.73 -4.53 16.54
N THR A 271 6.20 -3.75 17.50
CA THR A 271 5.56 -3.63 18.81
C THR A 271 4.64 -2.44 18.75
N ILE A 272 3.33 -2.68 18.78
CA ILE A 272 2.30 -1.64 18.75
C ILE A 272 2.06 -1.15 20.19
N ASP A 273 1.76 0.15 20.34
CA ASP A 273 1.39 0.74 21.63
C ASP A 273 0.29 -0.09 22.32
N PRO A 274 0.57 -0.65 23.52
CA PRO A 274 -0.38 -1.50 24.24
C PRO A 274 -1.73 -0.82 24.48
N ALA A 275 -1.73 0.48 24.73
CA ALA A 275 -2.97 1.22 24.96
C ALA A 275 -3.89 1.27 23.72
N TRP A 276 -3.31 1.26 22.51
CA TRP A 276 -4.10 1.12 21.28
C TRP A 276 -4.61 -0.31 21.12
N VAL A 277 -3.76 -1.31 21.38
CA VAL A 277 -4.13 -2.73 21.28
C VAL A 277 -5.31 -3.04 22.21
N GLU A 278 -5.22 -2.66 23.48
CA GLU A 278 -6.26 -2.88 24.48
C GLU A 278 -7.62 -2.26 24.08
N ARG A 279 -7.60 -1.07 23.49
CA ARG A 279 -8.82 -0.41 23.04
C ARG A 279 -9.44 -1.00 21.78
N ASN A 280 -8.66 -1.61 20.90
CA ASN A 280 -9.10 -1.90 19.54
C ASN A 280 -9.10 -3.38 19.17
N ILE A 281 -8.17 -4.17 19.71
CA ILE A 281 -8.05 -5.59 19.41
C ILE A 281 -8.81 -6.40 20.45
N VAL A 282 -9.69 -7.27 19.99
CA VAL A 282 -10.53 -8.11 20.83
C VAL A 282 -10.49 -9.55 20.36
N THR A 283 -10.68 -10.46 21.31
CA THR A 283 -10.84 -11.89 21.05
C THR A 283 -12.32 -12.25 21.13
N ALA A 284 -12.84 -13.01 20.16
CA ALA A 284 -14.22 -13.40 20.08
C ALA A 284 -14.36 -14.81 19.48
N GLU A 285 -15.41 -15.51 19.89
CA GLU A 285 -15.81 -16.78 19.25
C GLU A 285 -16.61 -16.49 17.99
N VAL A 286 -16.22 -17.14 16.88
CA VAL A 286 -16.95 -17.09 15.60
C VAL A 286 -17.21 -18.52 15.13
N PRO A 287 -18.46 -18.85 14.72
CA PRO A 287 -18.78 -20.18 14.21
C PRO A 287 -17.75 -20.64 13.16
N LEU A 288 -17.46 -21.92 13.10
CA LEU A 288 -16.47 -22.57 12.21
C LEU A 288 -15.01 -22.16 12.41
N LEU A 289 -14.73 -20.92 12.84
CA LEU A 289 -13.37 -20.42 12.99
C LEU A 289 -12.84 -20.62 14.42
N GLY A 290 -13.74 -20.81 15.42
CA GLY A 290 -13.37 -20.83 16.83
C GLY A 290 -13.01 -19.45 17.34
N THR A 291 -11.99 -19.39 18.19
CA THR A 291 -11.49 -18.15 18.80
C THR A 291 -10.66 -17.37 17.80
N ILE A 292 -11.10 -16.15 17.46
CA ILE A 292 -10.36 -15.24 16.59
C ILE A 292 -9.96 -13.95 17.33
N THR A 293 -8.83 -13.38 17.00
CA THR A 293 -8.37 -12.09 17.53
C THR A 293 -8.24 -11.08 16.40
N CYS A 294 -9.12 -10.08 16.38
CA CYS A 294 -9.23 -9.07 15.32
C CYS A 294 -9.53 -7.68 15.91
N HIS A 295 -9.57 -6.66 15.06
CA HIS A 295 -10.13 -5.38 15.46
C HIS A 295 -11.63 -5.53 15.78
N ARG A 296 -12.10 -4.86 16.86
CA ARG A 296 -13.51 -4.93 17.29
C ARG A 296 -14.52 -4.61 16.17
N LYS A 297 -14.17 -3.73 15.24
CA LYS A 297 -15.03 -3.35 14.11
C LYS A 297 -15.10 -4.44 13.02
N LEU A 298 -14.11 -5.33 12.93
CA LEU A 298 -14.08 -6.38 11.93
C LEU A 298 -14.90 -7.62 12.36
N ILE A 299 -15.00 -7.87 13.68
CA ILE A 299 -15.67 -9.05 14.23
C ILE A 299 -17.11 -9.22 13.68
N PRO A 300 -17.99 -8.18 13.65
CA PRO A 300 -19.34 -8.35 13.09
C PRO A 300 -19.34 -8.74 11.61
N MET A 301 -18.42 -8.20 10.81
CA MET A 301 -18.31 -8.52 9.38
C MET A 301 -17.90 -9.97 9.16
N VAL A 302 -16.85 -10.42 9.90
CA VAL A 302 -16.40 -11.82 9.84
C VAL A 302 -17.51 -12.76 10.27
N ARG A 303 -18.18 -12.46 11.38
CA ARG A 303 -19.30 -13.29 11.89
C ARG A 303 -20.42 -13.41 10.86
N GLY A 304 -20.85 -12.29 10.28
CA GLY A 304 -21.93 -12.29 9.28
C GLY A 304 -21.56 -13.06 8.01
N ALA A 305 -20.32 -12.88 7.50
CA ALA A 305 -19.82 -13.65 6.36
C ALA A 305 -19.83 -15.17 6.65
N ILE A 306 -19.40 -15.58 7.83
CA ILE A 306 -19.37 -16.99 8.22
C ILE A 306 -20.78 -17.55 8.39
N GLU A 307 -21.70 -16.80 9.00
CA GLU A 307 -23.11 -17.21 9.15
C GLU A 307 -23.79 -17.37 7.78
N GLU A 308 -23.51 -16.50 6.80
CA GLU A 308 -24.00 -16.62 5.43
C GLU A 308 -23.38 -17.84 4.70
N ILE A 309 -22.08 -18.10 4.88
CA ILE A 309 -21.42 -19.31 4.37
C ILE A 309 -22.09 -20.57 4.92
N MET A 310 -22.43 -20.59 6.21
CA MET A 310 -23.17 -21.71 6.83
C MET A 310 -24.56 -21.86 6.22
N GLY A 311 -25.28 -20.76 6.09
CA GLY A 311 -26.66 -20.78 5.49
C GLY A 311 -26.66 -21.17 4.01
N SER A 312 -25.55 -20.94 3.29
CA SER A 312 -25.39 -21.30 1.87
C SER A 312 -24.85 -22.72 1.65
N GLY A 313 -24.64 -23.52 2.70
CA GLY A 313 -24.17 -24.90 2.60
C GLY A 313 -22.68 -25.03 2.23
N LEU A 314 -21.90 -23.95 2.35
CA LEU A 314 -20.47 -23.87 1.99
C LEU A 314 -19.52 -24.15 3.17
N VAL A 315 -20.03 -24.74 4.26
CA VAL A 315 -19.22 -25.06 5.47
C VAL A 315 -17.95 -25.83 5.14
N SER A 316 -18.06 -26.81 4.22
CA SER A 316 -16.93 -27.65 3.82
C SER A 316 -15.84 -26.90 3.04
N GLU A 317 -16.10 -25.67 2.59
CA GLU A 317 -15.12 -24.85 1.89
C GLU A 317 -14.14 -24.14 2.86
N ILE A 318 -14.51 -23.99 4.13
CA ILE A 318 -13.59 -23.50 5.17
C ILE A 318 -12.81 -24.68 5.73
N LYS A 319 -11.52 -24.77 5.40
CA LYS A 319 -10.61 -25.83 5.85
C LYS A 319 -9.85 -25.44 7.09
N VAL A 320 -9.41 -24.17 7.16
CA VAL A 320 -8.62 -23.66 8.27
C VAL A 320 -8.72 -22.13 8.36
N TYR A 321 -8.86 -21.64 9.58
CA TYR A 321 -8.61 -20.24 9.92
C TYR A 321 -7.10 -20.05 10.10
N SER A 322 -6.51 -19.08 9.40
CA SER A 322 -5.05 -18.89 9.35
C SER A 322 -4.59 -17.61 10.05
N GLY A 323 -5.50 -16.78 10.54
CA GLY A 323 -5.18 -15.62 11.36
C GLY A 323 -5.90 -14.33 10.96
N CYS A 324 -5.89 -13.37 11.89
CA CYS A 324 -6.44 -12.02 11.65
C CYS A 324 -5.45 -10.96 12.15
N TRP A 325 -5.17 -10.87 13.44
CA TRP A 325 -4.25 -9.86 13.96
C TRP A 325 -2.80 -10.34 13.98
N ALA A 326 -1.93 -9.60 13.27
CA ALA A 326 -0.49 -9.85 13.24
C ALA A 326 0.25 -8.52 13.03
N SER A 327 1.04 -8.11 14.02
CA SER A 327 1.71 -6.80 14.05
C SER A 327 2.95 -6.77 13.16
N ARG A 328 2.75 -6.75 11.85
CA ARG A 328 3.81 -6.74 10.82
C ARG A 328 3.57 -5.71 9.73
N THR A 329 4.62 -5.42 8.97
CA THR A 329 4.55 -4.60 7.76
C THR A 329 4.04 -5.41 6.55
N VAL A 330 3.59 -4.71 5.51
CA VAL A 330 3.20 -5.33 4.22
C VAL A 330 4.40 -6.07 3.63
N ALA A 331 4.15 -7.29 3.14
CA ALA A 331 5.16 -8.18 2.56
C ALA A 331 6.42 -8.38 3.43
N ARG A 332 6.32 -8.10 4.75
CA ARG A 332 7.45 -8.11 5.70
C ARG A 332 8.61 -7.21 5.28
N SER A 333 8.34 -6.16 4.53
CA SER A 333 9.33 -5.15 4.17
C SER A 333 9.41 -4.07 5.25
N PRO A 334 10.57 -3.78 5.82
CA PRO A 334 10.71 -2.81 6.92
C PRO A 334 10.40 -1.37 6.52
N THR A 335 10.37 -1.07 5.22
CA THR A 335 10.06 0.26 4.67
C THR A 335 8.63 0.37 4.12
N ALA A 336 7.89 -0.74 4.13
CA ALA A 336 6.48 -0.75 3.78
C ALA A 336 5.57 -0.28 4.94
N PRO A 337 4.35 0.18 4.67
CA PRO A 337 3.40 0.52 5.72
C PRO A 337 3.00 -0.73 6.53
N PRO A 338 2.42 -0.55 7.74
CA PRO A 338 1.80 -1.65 8.47
C PRO A 338 0.77 -2.38 7.61
N SER A 339 0.77 -3.71 7.69
CA SER A 339 -0.22 -4.57 7.05
C SER A 339 -1.62 -4.32 7.63
N TYR A 340 -2.66 -4.65 6.89
CA TYR A 340 -4.03 -4.68 7.42
C TYR A 340 -4.17 -5.60 8.63
N HIS A 341 -3.39 -6.69 8.67
CA HIS A 341 -3.30 -7.53 9.87
C HIS A 341 -2.79 -6.79 11.10
N ALA A 342 -1.92 -5.80 10.95
CA ALA A 342 -1.44 -5.00 12.09
C ALA A 342 -2.56 -4.15 12.72
N TYR A 343 -3.57 -3.80 11.95
CA TYR A 343 -4.79 -3.17 12.42
C TYR A 343 -5.86 -4.18 12.86
N GLY A 344 -5.66 -5.50 12.67
CA GLY A 344 -6.71 -6.51 12.83
C GLY A 344 -7.86 -6.32 11.83
N ALA A 345 -7.55 -5.77 10.65
CA ALA A 345 -8.48 -5.39 9.59
C ALA A 345 -8.42 -6.32 8.36
N ALA A 346 -7.79 -7.48 8.49
CA ALA A 346 -7.75 -8.54 7.51
C ALA A 346 -7.88 -9.91 8.17
N ILE A 347 -8.31 -10.89 7.41
CA ILE A 347 -8.44 -12.29 7.85
C ILE A 347 -7.90 -13.22 6.77
N ASP A 348 -7.18 -14.26 7.20
CA ASP A 348 -6.65 -15.31 6.33
C ASP A 348 -7.42 -16.60 6.54
N ILE A 349 -7.96 -17.15 5.44
CA ILE A 349 -8.73 -18.40 5.39
C ILE A 349 -8.07 -19.35 4.38
N ASN A 350 -7.86 -20.60 4.75
CA ASN A 350 -7.31 -21.64 3.87
C ASN A 350 -5.91 -21.32 3.31
N ALA A 351 -5.03 -20.74 4.12
CA ALA A 351 -3.67 -20.37 3.66
C ALA A 351 -2.85 -21.56 3.13
N PRO A 352 -2.91 -22.77 3.70
CA PRO A 352 -2.19 -23.92 3.14
C PRO A 352 -2.64 -24.31 1.73
N GLN A 353 -3.92 -24.10 1.39
CA GLN A 353 -4.48 -24.40 0.07
C GLN A 353 -4.30 -23.25 -0.94
N ASN A 354 -4.05 -22.04 -0.45
CA ASN A 354 -3.94 -20.82 -1.25
C ASN A 354 -2.70 -20.01 -0.84
N PRO A 355 -1.49 -20.57 -0.94
CA PRO A 355 -0.28 -19.86 -0.52
C PRO A 355 -0.04 -18.62 -1.38
N TYR A 356 0.58 -17.60 -0.77
CA TYR A 356 0.95 -16.35 -1.44
C TYR A 356 1.75 -16.60 -2.71
N GLY A 357 1.39 -15.93 -3.81
CA GLY A 357 1.99 -16.05 -5.13
C GLY A 357 1.50 -17.24 -5.97
N ALA A 358 0.74 -18.17 -5.38
CA ALA A 358 0.17 -19.28 -6.12
C ALA A 358 -1.14 -18.90 -6.79
N LYS A 359 -1.52 -19.66 -7.84
CA LYS A 359 -2.85 -19.52 -8.45
C LYS A 359 -3.91 -19.88 -7.41
N PRO A 360 -4.83 -18.98 -7.08
CA PRO A 360 -5.85 -19.24 -6.06
C PRO A 360 -6.81 -20.36 -6.46
N THR A 361 -7.16 -21.19 -5.49
CA THR A 361 -8.15 -22.28 -5.61
C THR A 361 -9.37 -22.06 -4.72
N MET A 362 -9.51 -20.89 -4.11
CA MET A 362 -10.62 -20.52 -3.25
C MET A 362 -11.95 -20.64 -3.96
N ASN A 363 -12.96 -21.22 -3.29
CA ASN A 363 -14.33 -21.29 -3.81
C ASN A 363 -14.87 -19.89 -4.08
N ARG A 364 -15.33 -19.65 -5.32
CA ARG A 364 -15.76 -18.31 -5.75
C ARG A 364 -17.06 -17.84 -5.12
N ASP A 365 -17.94 -18.75 -4.71
CA ASP A 365 -19.15 -18.38 -3.98
C ASP A 365 -18.81 -17.90 -2.57
N MET A 366 -17.86 -18.57 -1.90
CA MET A 366 -17.33 -18.12 -0.62
C MET A 366 -16.65 -16.76 -0.74
N VAL A 367 -15.87 -16.52 -1.82
CA VAL A 367 -15.25 -15.20 -2.09
C VAL A 367 -16.33 -14.14 -2.22
N ARG A 368 -17.39 -14.37 -3.02
CA ARG A 368 -18.49 -13.42 -3.19
C ARG A 368 -19.21 -13.10 -1.88
N ILE A 369 -19.36 -14.08 -0.99
CA ILE A 369 -19.94 -13.83 0.33
C ILE A 369 -19.02 -12.88 1.14
N PHE A 370 -17.71 -13.10 1.21
CA PHE A 370 -16.82 -12.17 1.89
C PHE A 370 -16.86 -10.77 1.25
N GLU A 371 -16.91 -10.68 -0.08
CA GLU A 371 -17.02 -9.39 -0.79
C GLU A 371 -18.36 -8.68 -0.47
N SER A 372 -19.48 -9.41 -0.37
CA SER A 372 -20.78 -8.86 0.04
C SER A 372 -20.79 -8.35 1.48
N TRP A 373 -19.89 -8.84 2.32
CA TRP A 373 -19.64 -8.35 3.67
C TRP A 373 -18.57 -7.24 3.73
N GLY A 374 -18.11 -6.76 2.57
CA GLY A 374 -17.22 -5.60 2.48
C GLY A 374 -15.74 -5.91 2.58
N PHE A 375 -15.36 -7.13 2.31
CA PHE A 375 -13.95 -7.50 2.16
C PHE A 375 -13.50 -7.36 0.71
N ASN A 376 -12.21 -7.09 0.53
CA ASN A 376 -11.51 -7.18 -0.75
C ASN A 376 -10.66 -8.46 -0.73
N TRP A 377 -10.75 -9.27 -1.79
CA TRP A 377 -10.05 -10.54 -1.84
C TRP A 377 -8.66 -10.41 -2.47
N GLY A 378 -7.63 -10.89 -1.78
CA GLY A 378 -6.24 -10.84 -2.24
C GLY A 378 -5.90 -11.75 -3.42
N GLY A 379 -6.80 -12.70 -3.76
CA GLY A 379 -6.61 -13.57 -4.93
C GLY A 379 -6.58 -12.83 -6.27
N ASP A 380 -7.09 -11.61 -6.32
CA ASP A 380 -7.08 -10.73 -7.49
C ASP A 380 -5.94 -9.68 -7.46
N PHE A 381 -5.05 -9.75 -6.46
CA PHE A 381 -3.87 -8.87 -6.39
C PHE A 381 -2.86 -9.20 -7.49
N LEU A 382 -1.93 -8.28 -7.76
CA LEU A 382 -0.88 -8.46 -8.78
C LEU A 382 -0.04 -9.71 -8.51
N ILE A 383 0.36 -9.93 -7.27
CA ILE A 383 0.81 -11.23 -6.76
C ILE A 383 -0.36 -11.78 -5.98
N PRO A 384 -1.00 -12.86 -6.45
CA PRO A 384 -2.17 -13.39 -5.78
C PRO A 384 -1.89 -13.79 -4.33
N ASP A 385 -2.77 -13.36 -3.44
CA ASP A 385 -2.79 -13.76 -2.04
C ASP A 385 -4.15 -14.42 -1.75
N GLY A 386 -4.31 -15.64 -2.22
CA GLY A 386 -5.61 -16.31 -2.33
C GLY A 386 -6.28 -16.64 -1.00
N HIS A 387 -5.55 -16.61 0.12
CA HIS A 387 -6.10 -16.81 1.45
C HIS A 387 -6.52 -15.51 2.14
N HIS A 388 -6.12 -14.34 1.62
CA HIS A 388 -6.23 -13.03 2.26
C HIS A 388 -7.53 -12.31 1.90
N PHE A 389 -8.25 -11.84 2.93
CA PHE A 389 -9.42 -10.98 2.82
C PHE A 389 -9.19 -9.75 3.71
N GLU A 390 -9.11 -8.58 3.12
CA GLU A 390 -8.90 -7.33 3.86
C GLU A 390 -10.15 -6.43 3.82
N TRP A 391 -10.32 -5.62 4.86
CA TRP A 391 -11.41 -4.66 4.92
C TRP A 391 -11.36 -3.68 3.73
N TRP A 392 -12.52 -3.52 3.08
CA TRP A 392 -12.71 -2.55 2.00
C TRP A 392 -13.74 -1.49 2.35
N LYS A 393 -14.91 -1.89 2.86
CA LYS A 393 -16.02 -1.05 3.29
C LYS A 393 -16.78 -1.77 4.39
N PHE A 394 -17.61 -1.04 5.16
CA PHE A 394 -18.60 -1.70 6.00
C PHE A 394 -19.84 -2.06 5.17
N PRO A 395 -20.62 -3.08 5.56
CA PRO A 395 -21.78 -3.55 4.79
C PRO A 395 -22.80 -2.46 4.48
N ASP A 396 -23.04 -1.53 5.40
CA ASP A 396 -23.91 -0.35 5.23
C ASP A 396 -23.43 0.65 4.17
N GLN A 397 -22.18 0.55 3.75
CA GLN A 397 -21.54 1.41 2.74
C GLN A 397 -21.48 0.76 1.34
N LEU A 398 -21.94 -0.50 1.22
CA LEU A 398 -21.83 -1.23 -0.05
C LEU A 398 -22.89 -0.78 -1.07
N GLY A 399 -23.95 -0.08 -0.66
CA GLY A 399 -25.06 0.33 -1.50
C GLY A 399 -25.87 -0.87 -1.99
N ASN A 400 -27.17 -0.81 -1.87
CA ASN A 400 -28.08 -1.80 -2.49
C ASN A 400 -28.07 -1.65 -3.99
#